data_44f098a5859626502d1b40cd930461ad
#
_entry.id   44f098a5859626502d1b40cd930461ad
#
_cell.length_a   1.000
_cell.length_b   1.000
_cell.length_c   1.000
_cell.angle_alpha   90.00
_cell.angle_beta   90.00
_cell.angle_gamma   90.00
#
_symmetry.space_group_name_H-M   'P 1'
#
loop_
_entity.id
_entity.type
_entity.pdbx_description
1 polymer ?
#
loop_
_entity_poly.entity_id
_entity_poly.type
_entity_poly.pdbx_seq_one_letter_code
_entity_poly.pdbx_strand_id
1 'polypeptide(L)'
;MPWKYNNATIRPGKEFTGTDGTQYSKVWMRYSDSQKEAIGISWEAEPISYDSFYYWGWNSDGDALLPKPLADLQASKVAEAKNISASMLNNTDWYVIRKTETNTAIPAEITAYRTAVRTNYAALKTAINNASDIAGLQAVYETTAGASSTAKQIDATSSSVVSTSDNTITINGHGFVNDEQVYYNAGVNS
;
A
#
# COMPACT_ATOMS: atom_id res chain seq x y z
N MET A 1 1.06 -7.07 -21.75
CA MET A 1 0.15 -8.23 -21.90
C MET A 1 0.56 -8.99 -23.14
N PRO A 2 1.17 -10.13 -23.02
CA PRO A 2 1.74 -10.80 -24.15
C PRO A 2 0.75 -11.80 -24.79
N TRP A 3 0.49 -11.59 -26.06
CA TRP A 3 0.08 -12.68 -26.92
C TRP A 3 1.28 -13.59 -27.15
N LYS A 4 1.07 -14.88 -27.13
CA LYS A 4 2.09 -15.91 -27.35
C LYS A 4 1.77 -16.69 -28.63
N TYR A 5 2.80 -17.05 -29.37
CA TYR A 5 2.76 -18.05 -30.41
C TYR A 5 3.79 -19.14 -30.06
N ASN A 6 3.34 -20.33 -29.77
CA ASN A 6 4.22 -21.44 -29.32
C ASN A 6 5.24 -20.98 -28.25
N ASN A 7 4.76 -20.33 -27.19
CA ASN A 7 5.53 -19.74 -26.08
C ASN A 7 6.40 -18.51 -26.41
N ALA A 8 6.52 -18.11 -27.69
CA ALA A 8 7.22 -16.88 -28.06
C ALA A 8 6.27 -15.67 -27.99
N THR A 9 6.71 -14.57 -27.38
CA THR A 9 5.91 -13.34 -27.29
C THR A 9 5.76 -12.68 -28.66
N ILE A 10 4.52 -12.44 -29.08
CA ILE A 10 4.19 -11.71 -30.32
C ILE A 10 3.54 -10.37 -29.98
N ARG A 11 3.76 -9.37 -30.86
CA ARG A 11 3.25 -8.01 -30.61
C ARG A 11 1.89 -7.80 -31.25
N PRO A 12 0.88 -7.29 -30.52
CA PRO A 12 -0.41 -6.92 -31.09
C PRO A 12 -0.28 -5.98 -32.28
N GLY A 13 -1.03 -6.27 -33.36
CA GLY A 13 -1.05 -5.43 -34.55
C GLY A 13 0.21 -5.45 -35.41
N LYS A 14 1.16 -6.35 -35.10
CA LYS A 14 2.35 -6.61 -35.95
C LYS A 14 2.26 -7.97 -36.60
N GLU A 15 2.86 -8.07 -37.78
CA GLU A 15 3.12 -9.35 -38.44
C GLU A 15 4.20 -10.11 -37.68
N PHE A 16 4.18 -11.41 -37.75
CA PHE A 16 5.23 -12.27 -37.23
C PHE A 16 5.41 -13.52 -38.08
N THR A 17 6.56 -14.15 -37.97
CA THR A 17 6.85 -15.42 -38.63
C THR A 17 6.77 -16.54 -37.62
N GLY A 18 5.95 -17.53 -37.88
CA GLY A 18 5.81 -18.73 -37.04
C GLY A 18 7.10 -19.57 -37.02
N THR A 19 7.20 -20.46 -36.04
CA THR A 19 8.32 -21.40 -35.93
C THR A 19 8.39 -22.41 -37.08
N ASP A 20 7.29 -22.56 -37.82
CA ASP A 20 7.15 -23.38 -39.04
C ASP A 20 7.48 -22.58 -40.33
N GLY A 21 7.90 -21.31 -40.19
CA GLY A 21 8.20 -20.43 -41.33
C GLY A 21 6.97 -19.74 -41.91
N THR A 22 5.77 -20.02 -41.41
CA THR A 22 4.53 -19.39 -41.89
C THR A 22 4.50 -17.90 -41.48
N GLN A 23 4.22 -17.02 -42.45
CA GLN A 23 4.06 -15.60 -42.18
C GLN A 23 2.62 -15.27 -41.82
N TYR A 24 2.43 -14.73 -40.64
CA TYR A 24 1.15 -14.24 -40.16
C TYR A 24 1.11 -12.71 -40.26
N SER A 25 0.21 -12.21 -41.11
CA SER A 25 0.03 -10.76 -41.26
C SER A 25 -0.61 -10.18 -39.98
N LYS A 26 -0.53 -8.86 -39.82
CA LYS A 26 -1.17 -8.13 -38.69
C LYS A 26 -2.67 -8.42 -38.47
N VAL A 27 -3.33 -9.04 -39.48
CA VAL A 27 -4.76 -9.40 -39.42
C VAL A 27 -5.07 -10.50 -38.42
N TRP A 28 -4.07 -11.26 -37.94
CA TRP A 28 -4.27 -12.31 -36.93
C TRP A 28 -5.02 -11.82 -35.69
N MET A 29 -4.92 -10.54 -35.34
CA MET A 29 -5.67 -9.95 -34.24
C MET A 29 -7.20 -10.03 -34.39
N ARG A 30 -7.68 -10.12 -35.64
CA ARG A 30 -9.12 -10.22 -35.99
C ARG A 30 -9.64 -11.64 -36.01
N TYR A 31 -8.77 -12.64 -35.87
CA TYR A 31 -9.18 -14.03 -35.80
C TYR A 31 -10.01 -14.25 -34.55
N SER A 32 -10.99 -15.15 -34.62
CA SER A 32 -11.70 -15.62 -33.40
C SER A 32 -10.72 -16.32 -32.46
N ASP A 33 -11.10 -16.47 -31.18
CA ASP A 33 -10.22 -17.13 -30.22
C ASP A 33 -9.94 -18.57 -30.62
N SER A 34 -10.94 -19.29 -31.15
CA SER A 34 -10.76 -20.64 -31.71
C SER A 34 -9.81 -20.69 -32.91
N GLN A 35 -9.83 -19.67 -33.78
CA GLN A 35 -8.90 -19.57 -34.90
C GLN A 35 -7.48 -19.26 -34.43
N LYS A 36 -7.32 -18.42 -33.42
CA LYS A 36 -6.02 -18.12 -32.80
C LYS A 36 -5.44 -19.38 -32.17
N GLU A 37 -6.25 -20.08 -31.37
CA GLU A 37 -5.85 -21.30 -30.68
C GLU A 37 -5.44 -22.39 -31.70
N ALA A 38 -6.19 -22.55 -32.79
CA ALA A 38 -5.90 -23.52 -33.84
C ALA A 38 -4.54 -23.31 -34.54
N ILE A 39 -4.02 -22.09 -34.52
CA ILE A 39 -2.69 -21.76 -35.11
C ILE A 39 -1.63 -21.54 -34.02
N GLY A 40 -1.91 -21.90 -32.76
CA GLY A 40 -0.96 -21.81 -31.65
C GLY A 40 -0.79 -20.42 -31.06
N ILE A 41 -1.72 -19.49 -31.32
CA ILE A 41 -1.76 -18.19 -30.64
C ILE A 41 -2.62 -18.30 -29.40
N SER A 42 -2.05 -18.00 -28.26
CA SER A 42 -2.73 -17.95 -26.98
C SER A 42 -2.57 -16.59 -26.31
N TRP A 43 -3.54 -16.26 -25.47
CA TRP A 43 -3.45 -15.12 -24.56
C TRP A 43 -2.92 -15.61 -23.23
N GLU A 44 -1.81 -15.05 -22.81
CA GLU A 44 -1.29 -15.31 -21.46
C GLU A 44 -1.61 -14.10 -20.59
N ALA A 45 -2.35 -14.34 -19.49
CA ALA A 45 -2.57 -13.31 -18.48
C ALA A 45 -1.22 -12.89 -17.88
N GLU A 46 -1.02 -11.58 -17.70
CA GLU A 46 0.16 -11.16 -16.94
C GLU A 46 0.09 -11.77 -15.54
N PRO A 47 1.22 -12.25 -15.00
CA PRO A 47 1.27 -12.67 -13.62
C PRO A 47 0.74 -11.54 -12.74
N ILE A 48 -0.13 -11.84 -11.79
CA ILE A 48 -0.61 -10.88 -10.82
C ILE A 48 0.62 -10.27 -10.13
N SER A 49 0.71 -8.94 -10.09
CA SER A 49 1.78 -8.27 -9.37
C SER A 49 1.74 -8.68 -7.90
N TYR A 50 2.88 -8.93 -7.31
CA TYR A 50 3.00 -9.30 -5.92
C TYR A 50 3.87 -8.30 -5.16
N ASP A 51 3.66 -8.18 -3.86
CA ASP A 51 4.52 -7.40 -3.00
C ASP A 51 5.78 -8.22 -2.65
N SER A 52 6.93 -7.76 -3.13
CA SER A 52 8.23 -8.39 -2.89
C SER A 52 8.67 -8.35 -1.41
N PHE A 53 7.99 -7.58 -0.56
CA PHE A 53 8.22 -7.67 0.87
C PHE A 53 7.74 -9.00 1.44
N TYR A 54 6.56 -9.49 1.02
CA TYR A 54 5.92 -10.69 1.55
C TYR A 54 6.30 -11.97 0.81
N TYR A 55 6.65 -11.89 -0.48
CA TYR A 55 6.87 -13.05 -1.34
C TYR A 55 8.23 -13.01 -2.03
N TRP A 56 8.81 -14.19 -2.26
CA TRP A 56 10.04 -14.34 -3.05
C TRP A 56 9.80 -14.21 -4.56
N GLY A 57 8.60 -14.44 -5.01
CA GLY A 57 8.21 -14.50 -6.41
C GLY A 57 7.23 -15.63 -6.66
N TRP A 58 7.09 -16.01 -7.92
CA TRP A 58 6.28 -17.15 -8.34
C TRP A 58 7.09 -18.45 -8.23
N ASN A 59 6.38 -19.56 -8.00
CA ASN A 59 6.98 -20.88 -8.10
C ASN A 59 7.39 -21.20 -9.56
N SER A 60 8.06 -22.34 -9.77
CA SER A 60 8.52 -22.77 -11.09
C SER A 60 7.40 -22.91 -12.13
N ASP A 61 6.19 -23.22 -11.68
CA ASP A 61 5.03 -23.47 -12.54
C ASP A 61 4.26 -22.16 -12.84
N GLY A 62 4.56 -21.07 -12.10
CA GLY A 62 3.98 -19.76 -12.30
C GLY A 62 2.53 -19.64 -11.81
N ASP A 63 2.05 -20.56 -11.00
CA ASP A 63 0.66 -20.64 -10.52
C ASP A 63 0.49 -20.26 -9.04
N ALA A 64 1.59 -20.21 -8.25
CA ALA A 64 1.55 -19.86 -6.84
C ALA A 64 2.69 -18.95 -6.43
N LEU A 65 2.40 -18.02 -5.51
CA LEU A 65 3.42 -17.17 -4.90
C LEU A 65 4.16 -17.92 -3.79
N LEU A 66 5.48 -17.76 -3.75
CA LEU A 66 6.34 -18.33 -2.72
C LEU A 66 6.43 -17.39 -1.52
N PRO A 67 5.77 -17.69 -0.39
CA PRO A 67 5.76 -16.82 0.77
C PRO A 67 7.12 -16.82 1.47
N LYS A 68 7.48 -15.67 2.04
CA LYS A 68 8.58 -15.56 2.99
C LYS A 68 8.16 -16.10 4.37
N PRO A 69 9.10 -16.52 5.22
CA PRO A 69 8.78 -16.95 6.57
C PRO A 69 8.04 -15.87 7.35
N LEU A 70 6.88 -16.19 7.88
CA LEU A 70 6.02 -15.24 8.60
C LEU A 70 6.75 -14.59 9.78
N ALA A 71 7.53 -15.37 10.53
CA ALA A 71 8.28 -14.86 11.69
C ALA A 71 9.27 -13.75 11.31
N ASP A 72 9.94 -13.86 10.15
CA ASP A 72 10.88 -12.86 9.66
C ASP A 72 10.16 -11.59 9.24
N LEU A 73 9.00 -11.73 8.60
CA LEU A 73 8.13 -10.62 8.23
C LEU A 73 7.61 -9.88 9.45
N GLN A 74 7.14 -10.61 10.45
CA GLN A 74 6.69 -10.06 11.74
C GLN A 74 7.82 -9.30 12.44
N ALA A 75 9.01 -9.90 12.53
CA ALA A 75 10.17 -9.26 13.13
C ALA A 75 10.54 -7.95 12.42
N SER A 76 10.55 -7.96 11.07
CA SER A 76 10.82 -6.77 10.26
C SER A 76 9.79 -5.66 10.50
N LYS A 77 8.51 -6.02 10.54
CA LYS A 77 7.42 -5.07 10.77
C LYS A 77 7.41 -4.51 12.20
N VAL A 78 7.74 -5.30 13.20
CA VAL A 78 7.93 -4.82 14.58
C VAL A 78 9.11 -3.86 14.67
N ALA A 79 10.22 -4.14 13.98
CA ALA A 79 11.37 -3.25 13.94
C ALA A 79 11.05 -1.90 13.27
N GLU A 80 10.31 -1.94 12.16
CA GLU A 80 9.81 -0.74 11.49
C GLU A 80 8.93 0.11 12.41
N ALA A 81 7.92 -0.49 13.05
CA ALA A 81 7.03 0.18 13.98
C ALA A 81 7.78 0.78 15.19
N LYS A 82 8.80 0.07 15.69
CA LYS A 82 9.67 0.57 16.76
C LYS A 82 10.44 1.81 16.33
N ASN A 83 11.02 1.81 15.14
CA ASN A 83 11.79 2.93 14.62
C ASN A 83 10.90 4.17 14.39
N ILE A 84 9.70 3.98 13.85
CA ILE A 84 8.72 5.06 13.69
C ILE A 84 8.37 5.65 15.07
N SER A 85 8.01 4.81 16.03
CA SER A 85 7.64 5.25 17.38
C SER A 85 8.79 5.97 18.11
N ALA A 86 10.03 5.50 17.92
CA ALA A 86 11.21 6.16 18.46
C ALA A 86 11.41 7.54 17.83
N SER A 87 11.27 7.66 16.52
CA SER A 87 11.34 8.93 15.80
C SER A 87 10.29 9.94 16.30
N MET A 88 9.07 9.48 16.53
CA MET A 88 7.99 10.32 17.09
C MET A 88 8.29 10.82 18.50
N LEU A 89 8.98 10.03 19.33
CA LEU A 89 9.33 10.40 20.70
C LEU A 89 10.55 11.33 20.78
N ASN A 90 11.49 11.26 19.83
CA ASN A 90 12.74 12.02 19.85
C ASN A 90 12.52 13.53 20.04
N ASN A 91 11.56 14.11 19.34
CA ASN A 91 11.29 15.56 19.42
C ASN A 91 10.85 16.03 20.80
N THR A 92 10.45 15.10 21.67
CA THR A 92 9.95 15.38 23.03
C THR A 92 10.88 14.85 24.12
N ASP A 93 12.00 14.20 23.79
CA ASP A 93 12.92 13.61 24.78
C ASP A 93 13.60 14.67 25.65
N TRP A 94 13.85 15.84 25.11
CA TRP A 94 14.42 16.95 25.86
C TRP A 94 13.56 17.37 27.08
N TYR A 95 12.23 17.20 27.01
CA TYR A 95 11.34 17.44 28.17
C TYR A 95 11.64 16.48 29.31
N VAL A 96 11.97 15.23 29.00
CA VAL A 96 12.32 14.21 30.01
C VAL A 96 13.66 14.54 30.66
N ILE A 97 14.66 14.93 29.84
CA ILE A 97 15.98 15.36 30.29
C ILE A 97 15.84 16.58 31.20
N ARG A 98 15.14 17.62 30.72
CA ARG A 98 14.89 18.83 31.52
C ARG A 98 14.23 18.54 32.87
N LYS A 99 13.22 17.64 32.89
CA LYS A 99 12.59 17.22 34.13
C LYS A 99 13.58 16.59 35.09
N THR A 100 14.49 15.76 34.58
CA THR A 100 15.50 15.06 35.41
C THR A 100 16.55 16.04 35.97
N GLU A 101 16.99 17.00 35.16
CA GLU A 101 18.05 17.92 35.54
C GLU A 101 17.56 19.09 36.39
N THR A 102 16.39 19.64 36.08
CA THR A 102 15.89 20.89 36.70
C THR A 102 14.62 20.71 37.51
N ASN A 103 14.08 19.49 37.60
CA ASN A 103 12.76 19.16 38.18
C ASN A 103 11.58 19.95 37.58
N THR A 104 11.75 20.52 36.37
CA THR A 104 10.69 21.21 35.68
C THR A 104 9.67 20.19 35.15
N ALA A 105 8.39 20.38 35.48
CA ALA A 105 7.33 19.45 35.04
C ALA A 105 7.22 19.36 33.52
N ILE A 106 6.96 18.15 33.01
CA ILE A 106 6.62 17.96 31.58
C ILE A 106 5.19 18.45 31.38
N PRO A 107 4.90 19.26 30.33
CA PRO A 107 3.54 19.65 29.98
C PRO A 107 2.61 18.44 29.84
N ALA A 108 1.35 18.60 30.24
CA ALA A 108 0.38 17.52 30.26
C ALA A 108 0.13 16.96 28.84
N GLU A 109 0.06 17.83 27.84
CA GLU A 109 -0.10 17.47 26.42
C GLU A 109 1.07 16.62 25.91
N ILE A 110 2.31 16.94 26.29
CA ILE A 110 3.50 16.15 25.92
C ILE A 110 3.46 14.78 26.61
N THR A 111 3.03 14.72 27.86
CA THR A 111 2.87 13.46 28.58
C THR A 111 1.80 12.59 27.91
N ALA A 112 0.66 13.16 27.55
CA ALA A 112 -0.43 12.48 26.84
C ALA A 112 0.03 11.97 25.48
N TYR A 113 0.70 12.81 24.67
CA TYR A 113 1.27 12.43 23.37
C TYR A 113 2.22 11.24 23.49
N ARG A 114 3.22 11.33 24.38
CA ARG A 114 4.20 10.26 24.62
C ARG A 114 3.55 8.96 25.07
N THR A 115 2.50 9.05 25.88
CA THR A 115 1.72 7.89 26.32
C THR A 115 0.98 7.28 25.11
N ALA A 116 0.31 8.08 24.31
CA ALA A 116 -0.39 7.61 23.10
C ALA A 116 0.55 6.89 22.13
N VAL A 117 1.74 7.47 21.83
CA VAL A 117 2.73 6.83 20.96
C VAL A 117 3.14 5.46 21.48
N ARG A 118 3.41 5.33 22.78
CA ARG A 118 3.81 4.04 23.39
C ARG A 118 2.66 3.02 23.37
N THR A 119 1.45 3.46 23.68
CA THR A 119 0.26 2.59 23.68
C THR A 119 -0.03 2.07 22.26
N ASN A 120 0.03 2.96 21.25
CA ASN A 120 -0.18 2.58 19.87
C ASN A 120 0.90 1.60 19.37
N TYR A 121 2.17 1.84 19.72
CA TYR A 121 3.24 0.88 19.41
C TYR A 121 3.00 -0.49 20.04
N ALA A 122 2.62 -0.52 21.32
CA ALA A 122 2.35 -1.79 22.03
C ALA A 122 1.18 -2.55 21.39
N ALA A 123 0.10 -1.85 21.03
CA ALA A 123 -1.05 -2.44 20.33
C ALA A 123 -0.67 -2.97 18.95
N LEU A 124 0.05 -2.17 18.15
CA LEU A 124 0.52 -2.57 16.82
C LEU A 124 1.45 -3.78 16.88
N LYS A 125 2.43 -3.77 17.79
CA LYS A 125 3.32 -4.91 18.03
C LYS A 125 2.54 -6.18 18.36
N THR A 126 1.52 -6.08 19.21
CA THR A 126 0.67 -7.22 19.58
C THR A 126 -0.12 -7.71 18.35
N ALA A 127 -0.70 -6.83 17.57
CA ALA A 127 -1.44 -7.20 16.36
C ALA A 127 -0.54 -7.89 15.33
N ILE A 128 0.67 -7.37 15.08
CA ILE A 128 1.66 -7.99 14.19
C ILE A 128 2.01 -9.40 14.66
N ASN A 129 2.31 -9.58 15.94
CA ASN A 129 2.72 -10.88 16.48
C ASN A 129 1.58 -11.91 16.51
N ASN A 130 0.33 -11.46 16.56
CA ASN A 130 -0.85 -12.32 16.55
C ASN A 130 -1.30 -12.70 15.12
N ALA A 131 -0.74 -12.11 14.09
CA ALA A 131 -1.03 -12.51 12.72
C ALA A 131 -0.60 -13.97 12.49
N SER A 132 -1.52 -14.80 12.04
CA SER A 132 -1.30 -16.24 11.82
C SER A 132 -0.75 -16.57 10.42
N ASP A 133 -0.86 -15.62 9.49
CA ASP A 133 -0.43 -15.75 8.11
C ASP A 133 -0.11 -14.37 7.50
N ILE A 134 0.33 -14.36 6.23
CA ILE A 134 0.67 -13.13 5.52
C ILE A 134 -0.57 -12.24 5.32
N ALA A 135 -1.72 -12.81 5.03
CA ALA A 135 -2.95 -12.03 4.85
C ALA A 135 -3.36 -11.33 6.15
N GLY A 136 -3.28 -12.03 7.28
CA GLY A 136 -3.48 -11.44 8.61
C GLY A 136 -2.47 -10.34 8.92
N LEU A 137 -1.19 -10.52 8.53
CA LEU A 137 -0.17 -9.49 8.72
C LEU A 137 -0.43 -8.25 7.83
N GLN A 138 -0.87 -8.43 6.59
CA GLN A 138 -1.29 -7.34 5.71
C GLN A 138 -2.49 -6.60 6.29
N ALA A 139 -3.50 -7.32 6.77
CA ALA A 139 -4.71 -6.75 7.37
C ALA A 139 -4.43 -5.85 8.59
N VAL A 140 -3.37 -6.12 9.37
CA VAL A 140 -2.96 -5.23 10.48
C VAL A 140 -2.65 -3.82 9.97
N TYR A 141 -2.03 -3.71 8.80
CA TYR A 141 -1.68 -2.41 8.21
C TYR A 141 -2.84 -1.78 7.45
N GLU A 142 -3.68 -2.59 6.82
CA GLU A 142 -4.90 -2.11 6.16
C GLU A 142 -5.91 -1.58 7.17
N THR A 143 -6.07 -2.21 8.33
CA THR A 143 -6.97 -1.73 9.40
C THR A 143 -6.40 -0.50 10.11
N THR A 144 -5.09 -0.38 10.26
CA THR A 144 -4.43 0.83 10.81
C THR A 144 -4.39 1.97 9.78
N ALA A 145 -4.25 1.65 8.49
CA ALA A 145 -4.41 2.62 7.40
C ALA A 145 -5.89 2.92 7.11
N GLY A 146 -6.78 1.94 7.31
CA GLY A 146 -8.21 2.03 7.03
C GLY A 146 -9.02 2.76 8.09
N ALA A 147 -8.46 3.05 9.27
CA ALA A 147 -9.07 4.00 10.20
C ALA A 147 -9.08 5.43 9.64
N SER A 148 -8.30 5.68 8.57
CA SER A 148 -8.20 7.00 7.92
C SER A 148 -8.51 6.99 6.42
N SER A 149 -8.83 5.87 5.77
CA SER A 149 -9.02 5.86 4.31
C SER A 149 -10.47 5.79 3.84
N THR A 150 -11.41 6.29 4.59
CA THR A 150 -12.62 6.79 3.93
C THR A 150 -12.25 8.11 3.29
N ALA A 151 -11.77 8.07 2.04
CA ALA A 151 -11.61 9.27 1.24
C ALA A 151 -12.95 10.04 1.32
N LYS A 152 -13.00 11.08 2.14
CA LYS A 152 -14.21 11.87 2.31
C LYS A 152 -14.20 12.89 1.20
N GLN A 153 -15.09 12.72 0.25
CA GLN A 153 -15.29 13.72 -0.78
C GLN A 153 -15.89 14.96 -0.13
N ILE A 154 -15.18 16.07 -0.26
CA ILE A 154 -15.65 17.37 0.23
C ILE A 154 -15.99 18.26 -0.97
N ASP A 155 -17.06 19.00 -0.85
CA ASP A 155 -17.37 20.06 -1.79
C ASP A 155 -16.56 21.31 -1.42
N ALA A 156 -15.44 21.50 -2.11
CA ALA A 156 -14.55 22.63 -1.89
C ALA A 156 -15.17 23.99 -2.33
N THR A 157 -16.32 23.98 -2.99
CA THR A 157 -17.05 25.21 -3.37
C THR A 157 -18.01 25.67 -2.27
N SER A 158 -18.29 24.81 -1.28
CA SER A 158 -19.20 25.12 -0.18
C SER A 158 -18.53 26.03 0.86
N SER A 159 -19.10 27.19 1.11
CA SER A 159 -18.65 28.13 2.14
C SER A 159 -18.74 27.58 3.56
N SER A 160 -19.50 26.50 3.78
CA SER A 160 -19.56 25.78 5.06
C SER A 160 -18.40 24.81 5.26
N VAL A 161 -17.66 24.47 4.20
CA VAL A 161 -16.53 23.57 4.21
C VAL A 161 -15.21 24.34 4.13
N VAL A 162 -15.13 25.36 3.27
CA VAL A 162 -13.91 26.16 3.08
C VAL A 162 -14.18 27.61 3.48
N SER A 163 -13.49 28.10 4.50
CA SER A 163 -13.46 29.51 4.89
C SER A 163 -12.24 30.19 4.31
N THR A 164 -12.43 31.11 3.37
CA THR A 164 -11.34 31.90 2.80
C THR A 164 -10.93 33.07 3.70
N SER A 165 -11.76 33.46 4.67
CA SER A 165 -11.44 34.49 5.66
C SER A 165 -10.47 34.01 6.72
N ASP A 166 -10.59 32.73 7.11
CA ASP A 166 -9.78 32.16 8.19
C ASP A 166 -8.76 31.12 7.69
N ASN A 167 -8.72 30.88 6.39
CA ASN A 167 -7.89 29.84 5.75
C ASN A 167 -8.10 28.45 6.37
N THR A 168 -9.34 28.12 6.68
CA THR A 168 -9.70 26.85 7.32
C THR A 168 -10.59 25.98 6.44
N ILE A 169 -10.43 24.67 6.59
CA ILE A 169 -11.32 23.67 6.00
C ILE A 169 -12.01 22.94 7.16
N THR A 170 -13.35 22.99 7.19
CA THR A 170 -14.16 22.33 8.21
C THR A 170 -14.79 21.06 7.63
N ILE A 171 -14.39 19.91 8.15
CA ILE A 171 -14.92 18.60 7.72
C ILE A 171 -15.53 17.92 8.95
N ASN A 172 -16.86 17.95 9.06
CA ASN A 172 -17.55 17.32 10.19
C ASN A 172 -17.45 15.80 10.12
N GLY A 173 -17.11 15.16 11.27
CA GLY A 173 -17.01 13.72 11.38
C GLY A 173 -15.90 13.13 10.51
N HIS A 174 -14.79 13.85 10.36
CA HIS A 174 -13.63 13.40 9.57
C HIS A 174 -12.87 12.25 10.22
N GLY A 175 -12.92 12.11 11.55
CA GLY A 175 -12.21 11.07 12.27
C GLY A 175 -10.70 11.29 12.44
N PHE A 176 -10.15 12.38 11.88
CA PHE A 176 -8.73 12.72 12.04
C PHE A 176 -8.44 13.17 13.47
N VAL A 177 -7.26 12.84 13.96
CA VAL A 177 -6.73 13.36 15.22
C VAL A 177 -5.81 14.56 14.95
N ASN A 178 -5.56 15.38 15.98
CA ASN A 178 -4.65 16.52 15.86
C ASN A 178 -3.26 16.06 15.41
N ASP A 179 -2.68 16.81 14.48
CA ASP A 179 -1.36 16.55 13.87
C ASP A 179 -1.30 15.32 12.94
N GLU A 180 -2.44 14.74 12.57
CA GLU A 180 -2.49 13.72 11.53
C GLU A 180 -2.23 14.33 10.16
N GLN A 181 -1.32 13.72 9.37
CA GLN A 181 -1.07 14.13 8.01
C GLN A 181 -2.24 13.72 7.10
N VAL A 182 -2.85 14.70 6.47
CA VAL A 182 -3.89 14.49 5.47
C VAL A 182 -3.37 14.85 4.08
N TYR A 183 -3.67 14.02 3.09
CA TYR A 183 -3.33 14.29 1.70
C TYR A 183 -4.56 14.82 0.97
N TYR A 184 -4.42 16.02 0.42
CA TYR A 184 -5.42 16.60 -0.47
C TYR A 184 -5.14 16.18 -1.92
N ASN A 185 -6.09 15.55 -2.55
CA ASN A 185 -6.07 15.31 -3.98
C ASN A 185 -7.14 16.21 -4.63
N ALA A 186 -6.69 17.28 -5.27
CA ALA A 186 -7.55 18.08 -6.14
C ALA A 186 -7.87 17.21 -7.36
N GLY A 187 -9.04 16.55 -7.36
CA GLY A 187 -9.48 15.74 -8.48
C GLY A 187 -9.29 16.51 -9.79
N VAL A 188 -8.72 15.85 -10.80
CA VAL A 188 -8.67 16.40 -12.15
C VAL A 188 -10.11 16.58 -12.63
N ASN A 189 -10.51 17.83 -12.83
CA ASN A 189 -11.74 18.13 -13.54
C ASN A 189 -11.58 17.56 -14.96
N SER A 190 -12.34 16.50 -15.25
CA SER A 190 -12.53 15.98 -16.61
C SER A 190 -13.59 16.80 -17.34
#